data_d8cb14c70c78a7267de63d5c6ab9724d
#
_entry.id   d8cb14c70c78a7267de63d5c6ab9724d
#
_cell.length_a   1.000
_cell.length_b   1.000
_cell.length_c   1.000
_cell.angle_alpha   90.00
_cell.angle_beta   90.00
_cell.angle_gamma   90.00
#
_symmetry.space_group_name_H-M   'P 1'
#
loop_
_entity.id
_entity.type
_entity.pdbx_description
1 polymer ?
#
loop_
_entity_poly.entity_id
_entity_poly.type
_entity_poly.pdbx_seq_one_letter_code
_entity_poly.pdbx_strand_id
1 'polypeptide(L)'
;DVYKRQLTICVLILLFQSSSSSLDINLFFVAIFFAILAVFILNFPFGRIFLGDGGAYFLGIMLSIGVIKYYQINALSPWYVFSVFIYPITDVFFSIIRRIISKASAVKPDSKHLHHIVYKRVKKIGLESENTNHAITTLLIFILYFPFLLSANYFADNSLILQIQCL
;
A
#
# COMPACT_ATOMS: atom_id res chain seq x y z
N ASP A 1 2.03 9.92 -6.37
CA ASP A 1 2.01 9.58 -4.94
C ASP A 1 0.90 8.64 -4.52
N VAL A 2 0.66 7.64 -5.35
CA VAL A 2 -0.31 6.57 -5.12
C VAL A 2 0.06 5.74 -3.88
N TYR A 3 1.35 5.50 -3.63
CA TYR A 3 1.85 4.75 -2.48
C TYR A 3 1.44 5.37 -1.13
N LYS A 4 1.48 6.69 -1.01
CA LYS A 4 1.12 7.40 0.24
C LYS A 4 -0.35 7.18 0.60
N ARG A 5 -1.22 7.17 -0.42
CA ARG A 5 -2.66 6.93 -0.23
C ARG A 5 -2.96 5.49 0.16
N GLN A 6 -2.19 4.54 -0.36
CA GLN A 6 -2.31 3.12 -0.02
C GLN A 6 -1.83 2.83 1.40
N LEU A 7 -0.71 3.44 1.82
CA LEU A 7 -0.24 3.35 3.20
C LEU A 7 -1.30 3.84 4.20
N THR A 8 -2.00 4.94 3.90
CA THR A 8 -3.09 5.45 4.75
C THR A 8 -4.19 4.41 4.94
N ILE A 9 -4.52 3.69 3.89
CA ILE A 9 -5.59 2.69 3.89
C ILE A 9 -5.14 1.41 4.59
N CYS A 10 -3.90 0.97 4.38
CA CYS A 10 -3.33 -0.16 5.13
C CYS A 10 -3.35 0.10 6.63
N VAL A 11 -2.97 1.31 7.05
CA VAL A 11 -3.01 1.69 8.46
C VAL A 11 -4.42 1.74 9.01
N LEU A 12 -5.40 2.25 8.24
CA LEU A 12 -6.82 2.24 8.62
C LEU A 12 -7.32 0.83 8.92
N ILE A 13 -6.99 -0.13 8.05
CA ILE A 13 -7.42 -1.51 8.21
C ILE A 13 -6.74 -2.16 9.41
N LEU A 14 -5.45 -1.92 9.60
CA LEU A 14 -4.71 -2.41 10.76
C LEU A 14 -5.25 -1.84 12.07
N LEU A 15 -5.68 -0.57 12.09
CA LEU A 15 -6.35 0.04 13.23
C LEU A 15 -7.68 -0.65 13.56
N PHE A 16 -8.47 -0.97 12.55
CA PHE A 16 -9.78 -1.62 12.75
C PHE A 16 -9.63 -3.01 13.36
N GLN A 17 -8.54 -3.72 13.04
CA GLN A 17 -8.29 -5.06 13.53
C GLN A 17 -7.58 -5.09 14.88
N SER A 18 -6.82 -4.04 15.21
CA SER A 18 -6.04 -3.98 16.45
C SER A 18 -6.89 -3.83 17.71
N SER A 19 -8.21 -3.73 17.57
CA SER A 19 -9.17 -3.60 18.69
C SER A 19 -9.07 -4.71 19.75
N SER A 20 -8.43 -5.83 19.42
CA SER A 20 -8.23 -6.98 20.33
C SER A 20 -6.78 -7.17 20.81
N SER A 21 -5.84 -6.33 20.35
CA SER A 21 -4.41 -6.42 20.69
C SER A 21 -4.04 -5.53 21.89
N SER A 22 -2.80 -5.64 22.36
CA SER A 22 -2.30 -4.83 23.47
C SER A 22 -2.46 -3.32 23.20
N LEU A 23 -2.77 -2.55 24.24
CA LEU A 23 -2.96 -1.09 24.20
C LEU A 23 -1.80 -0.36 23.48
N ASP A 24 -0.57 -0.82 23.68
CA ASP A 24 0.64 -0.19 23.09
C ASP A 24 0.68 -0.28 21.58
N ILE A 25 0.25 -1.41 21.01
CA ILE A 25 0.20 -1.57 19.55
C ILE A 25 -0.91 -0.73 18.94
N ASN A 26 -2.05 -0.67 19.61
CA ASN A 26 -3.16 0.17 19.16
C ASN A 26 -2.77 1.64 19.12
N LEU A 27 -2.12 2.15 20.17
CA LEU A 27 -1.61 3.52 20.23
C LEU A 27 -0.58 3.79 19.13
N PHE A 28 0.30 2.83 18.86
CA PHE A 28 1.29 2.95 17.79
C PHE A 28 0.63 3.10 16.40
N PHE A 29 -0.34 2.26 16.07
CA PHE A 29 -1.07 2.37 14.79
C PHE A 29 -1.92 3.63 14.72
N VAL A 30 -2.54 4.06 15.82
CA VAL A 30 -3.29 5.31 15.90
C VAL A 30 -2.39 6.51 15.62
N ALA A 31 -1.19 6.55 16.21
CA ALA A 31 -0.23 7.62 15.98
C ALA A 31 0.22 7.69 14.51
N ILE A 32 0.56 6.54 13.91
CA ILE A 32 0.92 6.47 12.49
C ILE A 32 -0.27 6.91 11.61
N PHE A 33 -1.47 6.47 11.94
CA PHE A 33 -2.68 6.85 11.20
C PHE A 33 -2.87 8.36 11.16
N PHE A 34 -2.84 9.04 12.32
CA PHE A 34 -3.01 10.49 12.36
C PHE A 34 -1.87 11.23 11.64
N ALA A 35 -0.64 10.75 11.73
CA ALA A 35 0.48 11.32 10.99
C ALA A 35 0.27 11.23 9.47
N ILE A 36 -0.14 10.06 8.97
CA ILE A 36 -0.43 9.87 7.54
C ILE A 36 -1.67 10.66 7.11
N LEU A 37 -2.71 10.68 7.95
CA LEU A 37 -3.94 11.42 7.68
C LEU A 37 -3.67 12.93 7.53
N ALA A 38 -2.83 13.50 8.39
CA ALA A 38 -2.44 14.90 8.29
C ALA A 38 -1.76 15.19 6.92
N VAL A 39 -0.81 14.35 6.51
CA VAL A 39 -0.17 14.47 5.19
C VAL A 39 -1.19 14.28 4.06
N PHE A 40 -2.12 13.34 4.22
CA PHE A 40 -3.16 13.08 3.22
C PHE A 40 -4.07 14.29 3.03
N ILE A 41 -4.58 14.88 4.10
CA ILE A 41 -5.48 16.05 4.04
C ILE A 41 -4.78 17.24 3.38
N LEU A 42 -3.51 17.47 3.69
CA LEU A 42 -2.74 18.56 3.11
C LEU A 42 -2.38 18.34 1.64
N ASN A 43 -2.30 17.08 1.21
CA ASN A 43 -1.87 16.71 -0.12
C ASN A 43 -3.03 16.40 -1.08
N PHE A 44 -4.14 15.88 -0.60
CA PHE A 44 -5.28 15.52 -1.46
C PHE A 44 -6.34 16.63 -1.48
N PRO A 45 -6.89 17.00 -2.64
CA PRO A 45 -6.57 16.52 -4.00
C PRO A 45 -5.46 17.33 -4.71
N PHE A 46 -4.95 18.39 -4.09
CA PHE A 46 -4.20 19.46 -4.75
C PHE A 46 -2.67 19.25 -4.81
N GLY A 47 -2.12 18.23 -4.13
CA GLY A 47 -0.70 17.94 -4.18
C GLY A 47 0.20 19.03 -3.56
N ARG A 48 -0.25 19.70 -2.50
CA ARG A 48 0.43 20.88 -1.91
C ARG A 48 1.73 20.53 -1.18
N ILE A 49 1.81 19.34 -0.60
CA ILE A 49 2.97 18.90 0.20
C ILE A 49 3.43 17.55 -0.30
N PHE A 50 4.75 17.40 -0.49
CA PHE A 50 5.37 16.12 -0.80
C PHE A 50 6.09 15.58 0.42
N LEU A 51 5.80 14.33 0.78
CA LEU A 51 6.46 13.65 1.90
C LEU A 51 7.95 13.39 1.62
N GLY A 52 8.34 13.38 0.34
CA GLY A 52 9.69 13.03 -0.11
C GLY A 52 10.01 11.55 0.11
N ASP A 53 11.18 11.13 -0.38
CA ASP A 53 11.62 9.74 -0.27
C ASP A 53 11.94 9.37 1.18
N GLY A 54 12.55 10.28 1.93
CA GLY A 54 12.87 10.07 3.35
C GLY A 54 11.62 9.78 4.19
N GLY A 55 10.56 10.56 4.00
CA GLY A 55 9.29 10.34 4.69
C GLY A 55 8.60 9.04 4.27
N ALA A 56 8.68 8.68 2.97
CA ALA A 56 8.12 7.43 2.48
C ALA A 56 8.85 6.21 3.07
N TYR A 57 10.18 6.23 3.14
CA TYR A 57 10.98 5.18 3.77
C TYR A 57 10.72 5.08 5.27
N PHE A 58 10.65 6.21 5.96
CA PHE A 58 10.33 6.23 7.38
C PHE A 58 8.98 5.58 7.68
N LEU A 59 7.93 5.95 6.94
CA LEU A 59 6.61 5.35 7.10
C LEU A 59 6.60 3.86 6.75
N GLY A 60 7.32 3.46 5.70
CA GLY A 60 7.46 2.05 5.33
C GLY A 60 8.09 1.22 6.44
N ILE A 61 9.16 1.71 7.06
CA ILE A 61 9.84 1.05 8.18
C ILE A 61 8.90 0.97 9.40
N MET A 62 8.25 2.06 9.76
CA MET A 62 7.32 2.09 10.91
C MET A 62 6.16 1.11 10.71
N LEU A 63 5.56 1.08 9.53
CA LEU A 63 4.51 0.11 9.20
C LEU A 63 5.01 -1.34 9.28
N SER A 64 6.19 -1.61 8.74
CA SER A 64 6.77 -2.95 8.78
C SER A 64 7.00 -3.43 10.22
N ILE A 65 7.56 -2.57 11.08
CA ILE A 65 7.74 -2.87 12.50
C ILE A 65 6.39 -3.13 13.18
N GLY A 66 5.40 -2.29 12.91
CA GLY A 66 4.05 -2.45 13.46
C GLY A 66 3.40 -3.77 13.05
N VAL A 67 3.44 -4.11 11.77
CA VAL A 67 2.86 -5.36 11.23
C VAL A 67 3.58 -6.60 11.79
N ILE A 68 4.91 -6.56 11.90
CA ILE A 68 5.69 -7.67 12.48
C ILE A 68 5.33 -7.87 13.96
N LYS A 69 5.25 -6.81 14.74
CA LYS A 69 4.84 -6.89 16.15
C LYS A 69 3.41 -7.40 16.29
N TYR A 70 2.50 -6.91 15.45
CA TYR A 70 1.12 -7.37 15.43
C TYR A 70 1.02 -8.87 15.11
N TYR A 71 1.77 -9.32 14.10
CA TYR A 71 1.90 -10.73 13.73
C TYR A 71 2.40 -11.60 14.89
N GLN A 72 3.45 -11.17 15.60
CA GLN A 72 4.03 -11.92 16.71
C GLN A 72 3.09 -12.05 17.91
N ILE A 73 2.36 -10.98 18.25
CA ILE A 73 1.48 -10.96 19.42
C ILE A 73 0.22 -11.80 19.19
N ASN A 74 -0.33 -11.76 17.98
CA ASN A 74 -1.57 -12.47 17.66
C ASN A 74 -1.35 -13.86 17.06
N ALA A 75 -0.09 -14.33 16.98
CA ALA A 75 0.30 -15.63 16.41
C ALA A 75 -0.35 -15.89 15.03
N LEU A 76 -0.37 -14.87 14.17
CA LEU A 76 -1.01 -14.92 12.85
C LEU A 76 -0.22 -15.79 11.86
N SER A 77 -0.81 -16.08 10.71
CA SER A 77 -0.10 -16.74 9.62
C SER A 77 1.01 -15.84 9.03
N PRO A 78 2.20 -16.38 8.68
CA PRO A 78 3.25 -15.63 7.96
C PRO A 78 2.73 -14.98 6.66
N TRP A 79 1.77 -15.62 5.98
CA TRP A 79 1.14 -15.12 4.77
C TRP A 79 0.30 -13.86 4.98
N TYR A 80 -0.09 -13.57 6.23
CA TYR A 80 -0.78 -12.34 6.57
C TYR A 80 0.09 -11.11 6.25
N VAL A 81 1.36 -11.13 6.61
CA VAL A 81 2.30 -10.05 6.33
C VAL A 81 2.45 -9.83 4.81
N PHE A 82 2.57 -10.93 4.05
CA PHE A 82 2.62 -10.85 2.58
C PHE A 82 1.33 -10.27 2.00
N SER A 83 0.17 -10.67 2.49
CA SER A 83 -1.13 -10.17 2.04
C SER A 83 -1.31 -8.68 2.30
N VAL A 84 -0.84 -8.19 3.45
CA VAL A 84 -0.88 -6.74 3.78
C VAL A 84 0.00 -5.94 2.81
N PHE A 85 1.17 -6.46 2.44
CA PHE A 85 2.10 -5.81 1.53
C PHE A 85 1.99 -6.28 0.07
N ILE A 86 0.90 -6.95 -0.31
CA ILE A 86 0.76 -7.56 -1.64
C ILE A 86 0.93 -6.54 -2.77
N TYR A 87 0.41 -5.32 -2.61
CA TYR A 87 0.52 -4.31 -3.65
C TYR A 87 1.96 -3.81 -3.86
N PRO A 88 2.70 -3.32 -2.86
CA PRO A 88 4.08 -2.92 -3.07
C PRO A 88 4.96 -4.08 -3.54
N ILE A 89 4.70 -5.31 -3.08
CA ILE A 89 5.40 -6.50 -3.54
C ILE A 89 5.13 -6.73 -5.04
N THR A 90 3.87 -6.73 -5.46
CA THR A 90 3.50 -6.93 -6.88
C THR A 90 4.03 -5.84 -7.79
N ASP A 91 4.05 -4.56 -7.35
CA ASP A 91 4.61 -3.46 -8.15
C ASP A 91 6.13 -3.62 -8.37
N VAL A 92 6.87 -4.03 -7.33
CA VAL A 92 8.30 -4.32 -7.43
C VAL A 92 8.56 -5.51 -8.35
N PHE A 93 7.86 -6.64 -8.15
CA PHE A 93 8.00 -7.83 -9.01
C PHE A 93 7.65 -7.53 -10.46
N PHE A 94 6.56 -6.83 -10.69
CA PHE A 94 6.16 -6.40 -12.04
C PHE A 94 7.25 -5.57 -12.70
N SER A 95 7.85 -4.61 -11.98
CA SER A 95 8.94 -3.78 -12.49
C SER A 95 10.18 -4.60 -12.82
N ILE A 96 10.55 -5.57 -11.98
CA ILE A 96 11.69 -6.47 -12.21
C ILE A 96 11.45 -7.35 -13.44
N ILE A 97 10.32 -8.06 -13.51
CA ILE A 97 9.99 -8.97 -14.62
C ILE A 97 9.99 -8.21 -15.94
N ARG A 98 9.34 -7.04 -15.98
CA ARG A 98 9.30 -6.21 -17.19
C ARG A 98 10.70 -5.78 -17.64
N ARG A 99 11.60 -5.42 -16.71
CA ARG A 99 12.99 -5.05 -17.04
C ARG A 99 13.76 -6.24 -17.61
N ILE A 100 13.61 -7.42 -17.04
CA ILE A 100 14.23 -8.65 -17.54
C ILE A 100 13.77 -8.91 -18.98
N ILE A 101 12.45 -8.87 -19.24
CA ILE A 101 11.89 -9.10 -20.57
C ILE A 101 12.35 -8.04 -21.58
N SER A 102 12.42 -6.78 -21.18
CA SER A 102 12.83 -5.67 -22.05
C SER A 102 14.35 -5.51 -22.17
N LYS A 103 15.15 -6.39 -21.54
CA LYS A 103 16.63 -6.30 -21.48
C LYS A 103 17.12 -4.91 -21.03
N ALA A 104 16.35 -4.22 -20.22
CA ALA A 104 16.68 -2.89 -19.69
C ALA A 104 17.61 -3.00 -18.47
N SER A 105 18.54 -2.03 -18.35
CA SER A 105 19.46 -1.98 -17.20
C SER A 105 18.68 -1.82 -15.88
N ALA A 106 19.06 -2.61 -14.88
CA ALA A 106 18.48 -2.54 -13.53
C ALA A 106 18.82 -1.21 -12.80
N VAL A 107 19.88 -0.54 -13.19
CA VAL A 107 20.41 0.66 -12.53
C VAL A 107 19.71 1.96 -12.99
N LYS A 108 19.10 1.97 -14.16
CA LYS A 108 18.43 3.17 -14.67
C LYS A 108 17.10 3.43 -13.92
N PRO A 109 16.77 4.71 -13.63
CA PRO A 109 15.49 5.06 -13.01
C PRO A 109 14.32 4.47 -13.82
N ASP A 110 13.35 3.89 -13.13
CA ASP A 110 12.16 3.31 -13.75
C ASP A 110 10.97 4.25 -13.60
N SER A 111 10.46 4.73 -14.71
CA SER A 111 9.25 5.56 -14.79
C SER A 111 7.99 4.77 -15.16
N LYS A 112 8.04 3.42 -15.17
CA LYS A 112 6.96 2.57 -15.65
C LYS A 112 6.44 1.61 -14.57
N HIS A 113 6.27 2.09 -13.35
CA HIS A 113 5.57 1.36 -12.30
C HIS A 113 4.12 1.06 -12.66
N LEU A 114 3.49 0.10 -12.01
CA LEU A 114 2.12 -0.33 -12.30
C LEU A 114 1.14 0.85 -12.32
N HIS A 115 1.23 1.73 -11.32
CA HIS A 115 0.36 2.91 -11.24
C HIS A 115 0.55 3.89 -12.41
N HIS A 116 1.75 4.01 -12.98
CA HIS A 116 1.96 4.83 -14.20
C HIS A 116 1.28 4.23 -15.42
N ILE A 117 1.21 2.92 -15.51
CA ILE A 117 0.52 2.23 -16.62
C ILE A 117 -0.98 2.46 -16.50
N VAL A 118 -1.55 2.29 -15.30
CA VAL A 118 -2.96 2.57 -15.04
C VAL A 118 -3.27 4.04 -15.34
N TYR A 119 -2.45 4.98 -14.86
CA TYR A 119 -2.61 6.40 -15.14
C TYR A 119 -2.64 6.72 -16.63
N LYS A 120 -1.71 6.14 -17.41
CA LYS A 120 -1.70 6.33 -18.86
C LYS A 120 -2.97 5.80 -19.53
N ARG A 121 -3.56 4.73 -19.01
CA ARG A 121 -4.84 4.20 -19.51
C ARG A 121 -6.00 5.12 -19.16
N VAL A 122 -6.06 5.60 -17.93
CA VAL A 122 -7.07 6.58 -17.47
C VAL A 122 -6.99 7.88 -18.30
N LYS A 123 -5.78 8.40 -18.51
CA LYS A 123 -5.57 9.62 -19.33
C LYS A 123 -6.08 9.48 -20.77
N LYS A 124 -6.04 8.26 -21.35
CA LYS A 124 -6.58 8.00 -22.70
C LYS A 124 -8.11 8.05 -22.78
N ILE A 125 -8.81 7.98 -21.64
CA ILE A 125 -10.28 8.10 -21.59
C ILE A 125 -10.74 9.55 -21.79
N GLY A 126 -9.81 10.53 -21.77
CA GLY A 126 -10.09 11.91 -22.19
C GLY A 126 -10.71 12.80 -21.11
N LEU A 127 -10.46 12.52 -19.84
CA LEU A 127 -10.89 13.41 -18.75
C LEU A 127 -10.02 14.68 -18.75
N GLU A 128 -10.66 15.83 -18.72
CA GLU A 128 -10.02 17.15 -18.93
C GLU A 128 -9.01 17.54 -17.85
N SER A 129 -9.14 17.04 -16.61
CA SER A 129 -8.31 17.45 -15.50
C SER A 129 -7.25 16.40 -15.11
N GLU A 130 -5.99 16.81 -15.02
CA GLU A 130 -4.90 15.92 -14.53
C GLU A 130 -5.14 15.43 -13.09
N ASN A 131 -5.67 16.28 -12.23
CA ASN A 131 -6.00 15.92 -10.84
C ASN A 131 -7.07 14.83 -10.80
N THR A 132 -8.08 14.90 -11.67
CA THR A 132 -9.12 13.86 -11.78
C THR A 132 -8.52 12.54 -12.25
N ASN A 133 -7.62 12.56 -13.22
CA ASN A 133 -6.93 11.35 -13.70
C ASN A 133 -6.12 10.67 -12.60
N HIS A 134 -5.42 11.45 -11.76
CA HIS A 134 -4.70 10.93 -10.60
C HIS A 134 -5.64 10.35 -9.54
N ALA A 135 -6.75 11.02 -9.24
CA ALA A 135 -7.73 10.54 -8.28
C ALA A 135 -8.38 9.23 -8.73
N ILE A 136 -8.79 9.12 -9.98
CA ILE A 136 -9.38 7.89 -10.56
C ILE A 136 -8.36 6.76 -10.57
N THR A 137 -7.12 7.03 -10.96
CA THR A 137 -6.05 6.02 -10.92
C THR A 137 -5.87 5.43 -9.52
N THR A 138 -5.87 6.31 -8.51
CA THR A 138 -5.76 5.91 -7.11
C THR A 138 -6.94 5.06 -6.67
N LEU A 139 -8.16 5.47 -7.03
CA LEU A 139 -9.40 4.75 -6.73
C LEU A 139 -9.41 3.35 -7.37
N LEU A 140 -9.04 3.24 -8.64
CA LEU A 140 -8.97 1.96 -9.34
C LEU A 140 -7.99 0.99 -8.68
N ILE A 141 -6.79 1.46 -8.33
CA ILE A 141 -5.80 0.63 -7.64
C ILE A 141 -6.32 0.24 -6.26
N PHE A 142 -6.98 1.16 -5.56
CA PHE A 142 -7.57 0.87 -4.27
C PHE A 142 -8.67 -0.20 -4.35
N ILE A 143 -9.61 -0.08 -5.28
CA ILE A 143 -10.68 -1.06 -5.49
C ILE A 143 -10.11 -2.46 -5.79
N LEU A 144 -9.00 -2.54 -6.54
CA LEU A 144 -8.33 -3.80 -6.84
C LEU A 144 -7.63 -4.40 -5.60
N TYR A 145 -7.04 -3.56 -4.76
CA TYR A 145 -6.25 -4.01 -3.61
C TYR A 145 -7.09 -4.26 -2.34
N PHE A 146 -8.16 -3.50 -2.16
CA PHE A 146 -9.00 -3.55 -0.96
C PHE A 146 -9.59 -4.94 -0.62
N PRO A 147 -10.09 -5.73 -1.60
CA PRO A 147 -10.57 -7.08 -1.31
C PRO A 147 -9.49 -8.00 -0.74
N PHE A 148 -8.23 -7.85 -1.19
CA PHE A 148 -7.11 -8.62 -0.67
C PHE A 148 -6.81 -8.27 0.79
N LEU A 149 -6.88 -7.00 1.16
CA LEU A 149 -6.72 -6.57 2.55
C LEU A 149 -7.86 -7.05 3.44
N LEU A 150 -9.11 -7.00 2.96
CA LEU A 150 -10.25 -7.51 3.72
C LEU A 150 -10.15 -9.01 3.94
N SER A 151 -9.79 -9.78 2.89
CA SER A 151 -9.63 -11.22 3.02
C SER A 151 -8.45 -11.58 3.93
N ALA A 152 -7.34 -10.84 3.87
CA ALA A 152 -6.21 -11.02 4.77
C ALA A 152 -6.64 -10.86 6.23
N ASN A 153 -7.47 -9.86 6.52
CA ASN A 153 -7.98 -9.62 7.86
C ASN A 153 -8.96 -10.71 8.33
N TYR A 154 -9.86 -11.11 7.44
CA TYR A 154 -10.88 -12.12 7.79
C TYR A 154 -10.28 -13.52 7.98
N PHE A 155 -9.26 -13.86 7.21
CA PHE A 155 -8.60 -15.17 7.24
C PHE A 155 -7.20 -15.12 7.86
N ALA A 156 -6.93 -14.18 8.79
CA ALA A 156 -5.60 -13.92 9.34
C ALA A 156 -4.91 -15.17 9.91
N ASP A 157 -5.69 -16.13 10.46
CA ASP A 157 -5.20 -17.38 11.04
C ASP A 157 -5.12 -18.53 10.02
N ASN A 158 -5.72 -18.39 8.84
CA ASN A 158 -5.78 -19.47 7.86
C ASN A 158 -4.68 -19.36 6.81
N SER A 159 -3.57 -20.06 7.04
CA SER A 159 -2.41 -20.02 6.17
C SER A 159 -2.67 -20.48 4.73
N LEU A 160 -3.56 -21.46 4.52
CA LEU A 160 -3.85 -21.98 3.18
C LEU A 160 -4.56 -20.95 2.30
N ILE A 161 -5.59 -20.27 2.85
CA ILE A 161 -6.33 -19.25 2.11
C ILE A 161 -5.41 -18.08 1.76
N LEU A 162 -4.63 -17.60 2.73
CA LEU A 162 -3.70 -16.50 2.51
C LEU A 162 -2.57 -16.87 1.53
N GLN A 163 -2.10 -18.13 1.53
CA GLN A 163 -1.13 -18.61 0.56
C GLN A 163 -1.69 -18.58 -0.85
N ILE A 164 -2.91 -19.09 -1.07
CA ILE A 164 -3.58 -19.06 -2.37
C ILE A 164 -3.80 -17.63 -2.85
N GLN A 165 -4.09 -16.71 -1.94
CA GLN A 165 -4.25 -15.30 -2.25
C GLN A 165 -2.97 -14.62 -2.74
N CYS A 166 -1.80 -15.07 -2.25
CA CYS A 166 -0.50 -14.49 -2.58
C CYS A 166 0.16 -15.12 -3.82
N LEU A 167 -0.34 -16.27 -4.29
CA LEU A 167 0.09 -16.97 -5.51
C LEU A 167 -0.66 -16.47 -6.73
#